data_793a04dd4b8b8987696d8f872a614c75
#
_entry.id   793a04dd4b8b8987696d8f872a614c75
#
_cell.length_a   1.000
_cell.length_b   1.000
_cell.length_c   1.000
_cell.angle_alpha   90.00
_cell.angle_beta   90.00
_cell.angle_gamma   90.00
#
_symmetry.space_group_name_H-M   'P 1'
#
loop_
_entity.id
_entity.type
_entity.pdbx_description
1 polymer ?
#
loop_
_entity_poly.entity_id
_entity_poly.type
_entity_poly.pdbx_seq_one_letter_code
_entity_poly.pdbx_strand_id
1 'polypeptide(L)'
;MQMYLKQSEDVLTLNSSLIILIIMETKYQNLINYIQEQITDGQLGPGEKVPSENQLAERFHISRQTVRKAIGTLEEEGLVQRIRGSGTYVSFDRRKNLEKRNSIAVVTTYVDSYIFPRILQGMQNTLYESGFSVQIYITNNTLDREKGILKDLLKRDDVAGMIVEGTKSGLPNPNLELYRHLMMRKIPLLFFNTYYPELEVPHVSLNDADTAYKA
;
A
#
# COMPACT_ATOMS: atom_id res chain seq x y z
N MET A 1 -33.41 31.65 -25.89
CA MET A 1 -33.22 30.30 -26.45
C MET A 1 -31.73 29.94 -26.68
N GLN A 2 -30.89 30.86 -27.15
CA GLN A 2 -29.43 30.60 -27.32
C GLN A 2 -28.61 30.45 -26.04
N MET A 3 -29.04 31.04 -24.93
CA MET A 3 -28.33 30.96 -23.66
C MET A 3 -28.51 29.61 -22.95
N TYR A 4 -29.62 28.90 -23.16
CA TYR A 4 -29.89 27.56 -22.63
C TYR A 4 -29.14 26.45 -23.37
N LEU A 5 -28.88 26.62 -24.67
CA LEU A 5 -28.13 25.65 -25.47
C LEU A 5 -26.64 25.65 -25.12
N LYS A 6 -26.06 26.80 -24.76
CA LYS A 6 -24.65 26.90 -24.37
C LYS A 6 -24.36 26.22 -22.99
N GLN A 7 -25.31 26.32 -22.05
CA GLN A 7 -25.18 25.66 -20.74
C GLN A 7 -25.28 24.12 -20.86
N SER A 8 -26.04 23.58 -21.79
CA SER A 8 -26.16 22.13 -21.99
C SER A 8 -24.93 21.52 -22.66
N GLU A 9 -24.25 22.25 -23.54
CA GLU A 9 -22.99 21.81 -24.16
C GLU A 9 -21.83 21.82 -23.16
N ASP A 10 -21.77 22.82 -22.28
CA ASP A 10 -20.74 22.91 -21.24
C ASP A 10 -20.89 21.78 -20.17
N VAL A 11 -22.12 21.42 -19.82
CA VAL A 11 -22.40 20.33 -18.87
C VAL A 11 -22.11 18.96 -19.49
N LEU A 12 -22.39 18.75 -20.76
CA LEU A 12 -22.08 17.50 -21.48
C LEU A 12 -20.58 17.34 -21.71
N THR A 13 -19.83 18.41 -21.98
CA THR A 13 -18.36 18.36 -22.10
C THR A 13 -17.67 18.11 -20.75
N LEU A 14 -18.15 18.70 -19.67
CA LEU A 14 -17.67 18.45 -18.30
C LEU A 14 -17.90 17.00 -17.87
N ASN A 15 -19.09 16.44 -18.15
CA ASN A 15 -19.38 15.03 -17.87
C ASN A 15 -18.50 14.07 -18.70
N SER A 16 -18.29 14.37 -19.97
CA SER A 16 -17.43 13.55 -20.83
C SER A 16 -15.98 13.57 -20.38
N SER A 17 -15.45 14.71 -19.97
CA SER A 17 -14.09 14.85 -19.44
C SER A 17 -13.92 14.12 -18.11
N LEU A 18 -14.91 14.17 -17.22
CA LEU A 18 -14.90 13.45 -15.94
C LEU A 18 -14.94 11.93 -16.14
N ILE A 19 -15.77 11.45 -17.06
CA ILE A 19 -15.87 10.03 -17.42
C ILE A 19 -14.55 9.54 -18.01
N ILE A 20 -13.93 10.30 -18.90
CA ILE A 20 -12.62 9.97 -19.47
C ILE A 20 -11.56 9.89 -18.37
N LEU A 21 -11.56 10.82 -17.41
CA LEU A 21 -10.63 10.86 -16.30
C LEU A 21 -10.78 9.61 -15.40
N ILE A 22 -12.01 9.24 -15.07
CA ILE A 22 -12.32 8.04 -14.28
C ILE A 22 -11.88 6.76 -15.02
N ILE A 23 -12.15 6.67 -16.32
CA ILE A 23 -11.74 5.51 -17.13
C ILE A 23 -10.20 5.42 -17.21
N MET A 24 -9.51 6.53 -17.35
CA MET A 24 -8.05 6.56 -17.39
C MET A 24 -7.43 6.19 -16.05
N GLU A 25 -7.99 6.66 -14.94
CA GLU A 25 -7.53 6.28 -13.58
C GLU A 25 -7.74 4.80 -13.33
N THR A 26 -8.89 4.24 -13.70
CA THR A 26 -9.15 2.79 -13.58
C THR A 26 -8.17 1.97 -14.41
N LYS A 27 -7.88 2.36 -15.66
CA LYS A 27 -6.93 1.65 -16.52
C LYS A 27 -5.48 1.77 -16.02
N TYR A 28 -5.11 2.92 -15.48
CA TYR A 28 -3.83 3.12 -14.82
C TYR A 28 -3.65 2.19 -13.64
N GLN A 29 -4.64 2.09 -12.77
CA GLN A 29 -4.61 1.20 -11.61
C GLN A 29 -4.59 -0.28 -12.03
N ASN A 30 -5.35 -0.66 -13.05
CA ASN A 30 -5.33 -2.01 -13.60
C ASN A 30 -3.95 -2.42 -14.13
N LEU A 31 -3.22 -1.49 -14.74
CA LEU A 31 -1.84 -1.76 -15.18
C LEU A 31 -0.90 -1.98 -13.99
N ILE A 32 -0.99 -1.17 -12.95
CA ILE A 32 -0.18 -1.35 -11.73
C ILE A 32 -0.48 -2.71 -11.11
N ASN A 33 -1.75 -3.01 -10.87
CA ASN A 33 -2.19 -4.27 -10.28
C ASN A 33 -1.70 -5.48 -11.10
N TYR A 34 -1.83 -5.42 -12.43
CA TYR A 34 -1.36 -6.48 -13.32
C TYR A 34 0.14 -6.77 -13.14
N ILE A 35 1.00 -5.74 -13.14
CA ILE A 35 2.45 -5.95 -12.97
C ILE A 35 2.76 -6.49 -11.56
N GLN A 36 2.08 -5.98 -10.54
CA GLN A 36 2.23 -6.45 -9.16
C GLN A 36 1.82 -7.91 -9.01
N GLU A 37 0.71 -8.34 -9.62
CA GLU A 37 0.26 -9.73 -9.66
C GLU A 37 1.29 -10.62 -10.37
N GLN A 38 1.79 -10.22 -11.53
CA GLN A 38 2.82 -10.98 -12.27
C GLN A 38 4.10 -11.20 -11.42
N ILE A 39 4.52 -10.20 -10.67
CA ILE A 39 5.66 -10.29 -9.75
C ILE A 39 5.31 -11.18 -8.54
N THR A 40 4.12 -11.01 -7.98
CA THR A 40 3.66 -11.73 -6.78
C THR A 40 3.48 -13.22 -7.06
N ASP A 41 2.90 -13.58 -8.21
CA ASP A 41 2.66 -14.95 -8.64
C ASP A 41 3.92 -15.64 -9.17
N GLY A 42 5.02 -14.88 -9.27
CA GLY A 42 6.31 -15.39 -9.75
C GLY A 42 6.38 -15.57 -11.27
N GLN A 43 5.42 -15.03 -12.01
CA GLN A 43 5.43 -15.02 -13.49
C GLN A 43 6.46 -14.04 -14.05
N LEU A 44 6.78 -12.98 -13.27
CA LEU A 44 7.91 -12.09 -13.49
C LEU A 44 8.84 -12.19 -12.29
N GLY A 45 9.95 -12.89 -12.47
CA GLY A 45 10.97 -13.09 -11.44
C GLY A 45 11.94 -11.91 -11.31
N PRO A 46 12.77 -11.90 -10.24
CA PRO A 46 13.81 -10.89 -10.05
C PRO A 46 14.78 -10.85 -11.23
N GLY A 47 15.05 -9.64 -11.73
CA GLY A 47 15.92 -9.42 -12.90
C GLY A 47 15.26 -9.71 -14.24
N GLU A 48 14.02 -10.19 -14.26
CA GLU A 48 13.29 -10.37 -15.51
C GLU A 48 12.75 -9.04 -16.06
N LYS A 49 12.67 -8.97 -17.37
CA LYS A 49 12.25 -7.78 -18.09
C LYS A 49 10.73 -7.64 -18.08
N VAL A 50 10.23 -6.53 -17.58
CA VAL A 50 8.83 -6.15 -17.69
C VAL A 50 8.48 -5.88 -19.16
N PRO A 51 7.27 -6.21 -19.65
CA PRO A 51 6.86 -5.87 -21.00
C PRO A 51 7.10 -4.38 -21.32
N SER A 52 7.49 -4.10 -22.56
CA SER A 52 7.84 -2.75 -22.98
C SER A 52 6.67 -1.76 -22.84
N GLU A 53 6.97 -0.46 -22.71
CA GLU A 53 5.94 0.60 -22.64
C GLU A 53 4.96 0.51 -23.82
N ASN A 54 5.42 0.09 -24.99
CA ASN A 54 4.56 -0.09 -26.18
C ASN A 54 3.59 -1.26 -26.00
N GLN A 55 4.09 -2.42 -25.56
CA GLN A 55 3.27 -3.60 -25.33
C GLN A 55 2.23 -3.35 -24.23
N LEU A 56 2.63 -2.65 -23.17
CA LEU A 56 1.70 -2.29 -22.09
C LEU A 56 0.66 -1.26 -22.56
N ALA A 57 1.07 -0.26 -23.34
CA ALA A 57 0.16 0.74 -23.88
C ALA A 57 -0.90 0.11 -24.79
N GLU A 58 -0.49 -0.83 -25.64
CA GLU A 58 -1.37 -1.60 -26.52
C GLU A 58 -2.32 -2.50 -25.74
N ARG A 59 -1.78 -3.30 -24.79
CA ARG A 59 -2.56 -4.26 -23.99
C ARG A 59 -3.65 -3.60 -23.14
N PHE A 60 -3.34 -2.43 -22.53
CA PHE A 60 -4.27 -1.72 -21.62
C PHE A 60 -5.05 -0.60 -22.33
N HIS A 61 -4.80 -0.38 -23.62
CA HIS A 61 -5.42 0.70 -24.40
C HIS A 61 -5.28 2.07 -23.70
N ILE A 62 -4.03 2.40 -23.30
CA ILE A 62 -3.64 3.67 -22.66
C ILE A 62 -2.45 4.31 -23.37
N SER A 63 -2.21 5.59 -23.07
CA SER A 63 -1.05 6.30 -23.64
C SER A 63 0.27 5.80 -23.03
N ARG A 64 1.37 5.90 -23.79
CA ARG A 64 2.72 5.62 -23.27
C ARG A 64 3.06 6.48 -22.05
N GLN A 65 2.55 7.72 -22.00
CA GLN A 65 2.77 8.61 -20.85
C GLN A 65 2.09 8.06 -19.60
N THR A 66 0.88 7.49 -19.73
CA THR A 66 0.19 6.82 -18.63
C THR A 66 0.96 5.58 -18.17
N VAL A 67 1.49 4.79 -19.12
CA VAL A 67 2.36 3.64 -18.78
C VAL A 67 3.60 4.10 -18.03
N ARG A 68 4.28 5.16 -18.48
CA ARG A 68 5.46 5.70 -17.80
C ARG A 68 5.17 6.16 -16.38
N LYS A 69 4.01 6.77 -16.15
CA LYS A 69 3.57 7.17 -14.82
C LYS A 69 3.37 5.94 -13.93
N ALA A 70 2.69 4.89 -14.43
CA ALA A 70 2.49 3.65 -13.70
C ALA A 70 3.81 2.93 -13.38
N ILE A 71 4.71 2.81 -14.34
CA ILE A 71 6.06 2.27 -14.11
C ILE A 71 6.85 3.12 -13.10
N GLY A 72 6.68 4.45 -13.12
CA GLY A 72 7.29 5.34 -12.13
C GLY A 72 6.80 5.05 -10.71
N THR A 73 5.50 4.82 -10.53
CA THR A 73 4.93 4.43 -9.23
C THR A 73 5.50 3.08 -8.76
N LEU A 74 5.56 2.07 -9.64
CA LEU A 74 6.14 0.76 -9.30
C LEU A 74 7.66 0.85 -8.99
N GLU A 75 8.37 1.79 -9.60
CA GLU A 75 9.78 2.07 -9.32
C GLU A 75 9.95 2.77 -7.96
N GLU A 76 9.09 3.73 -7.63
CA GLU A 76 9.04 4.36 -6.30
C GLU A 76 8.71 3.37 -5.19
N GLU A 77 7.92 2.33 -5.51
CA GLU A 77 7.59 1.21 -4.63
C GLU A 77 8.73 0.16 -4.55
N GLY A 78 9.80 0.31 -5.34
CA GLY A 78 10.93 -0.60 -5.37
C GLY A 78 10.65 -1.95 -6.03
N LEU A 79 9.53 -2.10 -6.74
CA LEU A 79 9.14 -3.35 -7.42
C LEU A 79 9.87 -3.54 -8.75
N VAL A 80 10.16 -2.44 -9.44
CA VAL A 80 10.86 -2.45 -10.72
C VAL A 80 11.96 -1.39 -10.75
N GLN A 81 12.90 -1.53 -11.67
CA GLN A 81 13.97 -0.57 -11.94
C GLN A 81 14.10 -0.32 -13.43
N ARG A 82 14.21 0.94 -13.84
CA ARG A 82 14.51 1.32 -15.22
C ARG A 82 16.02 1.31 -15.47
N ILE A 83 16.42 0.61 -16.52
CA ILE A 83 17.80 0.62 -17.01
C ILE A 83 17.81 1.36 -18.35
N ARG A 84 18.50 2.51 -18.38
CA ARG A 84 18.57 3.38 -19.55
C ARG A 84 19.03 2.62 -20.80
N GLY A 85 18.26 2.68 -21.86
CA GLY A 85 18.56 2.00 -23.13
C GLY A 85 18.26 0.50 -23.16
N SER A 86 17.91 -0.10 -22.02
CA SER A 86 17.65 -1.55 -21.92
C SER A 86 16.19 -1.89 -21.66
N GLY A 87 15.53 -1.17 -20.74
CA GLY A 87 14.13 -1.37 -20.39
C GLY A 87 13.86 -1.30 -18.90
N THR A 88 12.71 -1.83 -18.51
CA THR A 88 12.30 -1.95 -17.10
C THR A 88 12.44 -3.40 -16.65
N TYR A 89 13.01 -3.62 -15.49
CA TYR A 89 13.28 -4.93 -14.92
C TYR A 89 12.70 -5.04 -13.53
N VAL A 90 12.29 -6.24 -13.12
CA VAL A 90 11.89 -6.51 -11.75
C VAL A 90 13.09 -6.37 -10.84
N SER A 91 13.03 -5.45 -9.88
CA SER A 91 14.07 -5.27 -8.86
C SER A 91 13.82 -6.07 -7.60
N PHE A 92 12.58 -6.52 -7.38
CA PHE A 92 12.16 -7.25 -6.21
C PHE A 92 12.67 -8.70 -6.22
N ASP A 93 13.72 -8.99 -5.46
CA ASP A 93 14.21 -10.36 -5.24
C ASP A 93 13.63 -10.93 -3.95
N ARG A 94 12.59 -11.75 -4.11
CA ARG A 94 11.89 -12.40 -2.99
C ARG A 94 12.81 -13.26 -2.13
N ARG A 95 13.79 -13.97 -2.72
CA ARG A 95 14.67 -14.90 -1.98
C ARG A 95 15.71 -14.14 -1.15
N LYS A 96 16.38 -13.16 -1.76
CA LYS A 96 17.35 -12.32 -1.05
C LYS A 96 16.71 -11.47 0.03
N ASN A 97 15.45 -11.04 -0.18
CA ASN A 97 14.75 -10.21 0.80
C ASN A 97 14.26 -11.01 2.01
N LEU A 98 13.83 -12.26 1.85
CA LEU A 98 13.41 -13.08 2.98
C LEU A 98 14.57 -13.40 3.95
N GLU A 99 15.78 -13.63 3.44
CA GLU A 99 16.97 -13.88 4.26
C GLU A 99 17.48 -12.64 5.01
N LYS A 100 17.16 -11.44 4.50
CA LYS A 100 17.55 -10.16 5.12
C LYS A 100 16.49 -9.56 6.05
N ARG A 101 15.26 -10.10 6.01
CA ARG A 101 14.16 -9.54 6.78
C ARG A 101 14.25 -9.98 8.24
N ASN A 102 14.66 -9.05 9.09
CA ASN A 102 14.75 -9.26 10.53
C ASN A 102 14.11 -8.14 11.35
N SER A 103 13.45 -7.19 10.70
CA SER A 103 12.83 -6.04 11.36
C SER A 103 11.31 -6.15 11.38
N ILE A 104 10.69 -5.99 12.54
CA ILE A 104 9.23 -5.85 12.68
C ILE A 104 8.92 -4.37 12.88
N ALA A 105 8.06 -3.83 12.02
CA ALA A 105 7.55 -2.48 12.16
C ALA A 105 6.30 -2.48 13.06
N VAL A 106 6.38 -1.84 14.21
CA VAL A 106 5.23 -1.60 15.08
C VAL A 106 4.74 -0.18 14.84
N VAL A 107 3.57 -0.04 14.24
CA VAL A 107 2.93 1.24 13.96
C VAL A 107 1.83 1.46 14.98
N THR A 108 1.90 2.53 15.77
CA THR A 108 0.95 2.82 16.84
C THR A 108 0.54 4.29 16.82
N THR A 109 -0.58 4.60 17.42
CA THR A 109 -1.07 5.98 17.51
C THR A 109 -0.29 6.79 18.55
N TYR A 110 -0.06 6.22 19.71
CA TYR A 110 0.68 6.83 20.84
C TYR A 110 1.56 5.79 21.53
N VAL A 111 2.54 6.23 22.31
CA VAL A 111 3.47 5.34 23.05
C VAL A 111 3.54 5.64 24.54
N ASP A 112 3.08 6.82 24.97
CA ASP A 112 3.35 7.39 26.29
C ASP A 112 2.16 7.32 27.24
N SER A 113 1.02 6.81 26.80
CA SER A 113 -0.21 6.85 27.59
C SER A 113 -0.81 5.47 27.85
N TYR A 114 -1.41 5.33 29.01
CA TYR A 114 -2.25 4.22 29.45
C TYR A 114 -1.60 2.84 29.32
N ILE A 115 -2.11 1.96 28.47
CA ILE A 115 -1.65 0.57 28.34
C ILE A 115 -0.50 0.38 27.35
N PHE A 116 -0.28 1.36 26.44
CA PHE A 116 0.66 1.23 25.33
C PHE A 116 2.10 0.92 25.74
N PRO A 117 2.69 1.57 26.77
CA PRO A 117 4.07 1.22 27.18
C PRO A 117 4.25 -0.25 27.51
N ARG A 118 3.28 -0.86 28.21
CA ARG A 118 3.34 -2.28 28.59
C ARG A 118 3.15 -3.22 27.39
N ILE A 119 2.23 -2.88 26.49
CA ILE A 119 1.97 -3.64 25.27
C ILE A 119 3.21 -3.63 24.38
N LEU A 120 3.78 -2.45 24.15
CA LEU A 120 4.99 -2.29 23.33
C LEU A 120 6.18 -3.00 23.92
N GLN A 121 6.36 -2.94 25.25
CA GLN A 121 7.41 -3.68 25.95
C GLN A 121 7.23 -5.20 25.80
N GLY A 122 6.00 -5.70 25.92
CA GLY A 122 5.70 -7.12 25.71
C GLY A 122 6.01 -7.57 24.28
N MET A 123 5.57 -6.79 23.29
CA MET A 123 5.87 -7.04 21.87
C MET A 123 7.39 -7.06 21.65
N GLN A 124 8.10 -6.05 22.16
CA GLN A 124 9.55 -5.93 21.99
C GLN A 124 10.29 -7.14 22.58
N ASN A 125 9.95 -7.57 23.78
CA ASN A 125 10.61 -8.70 24.43
C ASN A 125 10.39 -9.99 23.63
N THR A 126 9.15 -10.31 23.29
CA THR A 126 8.81 -11.53 22.55
C THR A 126 9.47 -11.57 21.16
N LEU A 127 9.46 -10.45 20.45
CA LEU A 127 10.06 -10.36 19.11
C LEU A 127 11.59 -10.43 19.19
N TYR A 128 12.20 -9.79 20.19
CA TYR A 128 13.64 -9.84 20.40
C TYR A 128 14.12 -11.28 20.73
N GLU A 129 13.42 -12.00 21.60
CA GLU A 129 13.69 -13.41 21.90
C GLU A 129 13.55 -14.30 20.66
N SER A 130 12.70 -13.91 19.71
CA SER A 130 12.51 -14.57 18.40
C SER A 130 13.53 -14.15 17.33
N GLY A 131 14.51 -13.30 17.67
CA GLY A 131 15.56 -12.86 16.76
C GLY A 131 15.19 -11.68 15.85
N PHE A 132 14.07 -11.00 16.11
CA PHE A 132 13.67 -9.83 15.34
C PHE A 132 14.08 -8.53 16.02
N SER A 133 14.50 -7.54 15.22
CA SER A 133 14.59 -6.15 15.67
C SER A 133 13.21 -5.50 15.59
N VAL A 134 12.90 -4.61 16.54
CA VAL A 134 11.62 -3.90 16.59
C VAL A 134 11.85 -2.43 16.30
N GLN A 135 11.07 -1.88 15.37
CA GLN A 135 11.06 -0.46 15.06
C GLN A 135 9.66 0.10 15.30
N ILE A 136 9.58 1.12 16.16
CA ILE A 136 8.30 1.73 16.54
C ILE A 136 8.11 3.01 15.73
N TYR A 137 6.95 3.12 15.10
CA TYR A 137 6.48 4.27 14.31
C TYR A 137 5.24 4.85 14.96
N ILE A 138 5.21 6.16 15.13
CA ILE A 138 4.14 6.85 15.86
C ILE A 138 3.37 7.73 14.88
N THR A 139 2.07 7.44 14.69
CA THR A 139 1.21 8.20 13.78
C THR A 139 0.62 9.47 14.42
N ASN A 140 0.63 9.57 15.76
CA ASN A 140 -0.10 10.58 16.52
C ASN A 140 -1.58 10.67 16.08
N ASN A 141 -2.14 9.54 15.71
CA ASN A 141 -3.50 9.40 15.21
C ASN A 141 -3.82 10.32 14.00
N THR A 142 -2.84 10.53 13.11
CA THR A 142 -3.00 11.35 11.90
C THR A 142 -2.72 10.54 10.63
N LEU A 143 -3.65 10.60 9.67
CA LEU A 143 -3.59 9.85 8.41
C LEU A 143 -2.39 10.24 7.53
N ASP A 144 -1.95 11.49 7.58
CA ASP A 144 -0.78 11.96 6.82
C ASP A 144 0.52 11.36 7.35
N ARG A 145 0.68 11.23 8.68
CA ARG A 145 1.83 10.54 9.27
C ARG A 145 1.82 9.06 8.95
N GLU A 146 0.67 8.41 9.11
CA GLU A 146 0.48 7.01 8.69
C GLU A 146 0.91 6.82 7.23
N LYS A 147 0.43 7.67 6.31
CA LYS A 147 0.80 7.65 4.89
C LYS A 147 2.31 7.75 4.68
N GLY A 148 2.97 8.68 5.38
CA GLY A 148 4.43 8.84 5.32
C GLY A 148 5.15 7.57 5.76
N ILE A 149 4.78 7.02 6.92
CA ILE A 149 5.35 5.79 7.48
C ILE A 149 5.19 4.62 6.50
N LEU A 150 3.97 4.40 5.96
CA LEU A 150 3.71 3.30 5.03
C LEU A 150 4.53 3.44 3.74
N LYS A 151 4.67 4.65 3.19
CA LYS A 151 5.52 4.91 2.02
C LYS A 151 7.00 4.64 2.29
N ASP A 152 7.48 4.94 3.48
CA ASP A 152 8.87 4.66 3.86
C ASP A 152 9.09 3.17 4.08
N LEU A 153 8.13 2.46 4.68
CA LEU A 153 8.18 1.01 4.83
C LEU A 153 8.14 0.27 3.48
N LEU A 154 7.41 0.80 2.50
CA LEU A 154 7.41 0.27 1.12
C LEU A 154 8.78 0.34 0.43
N LYS A 155 9.66 1.26 0.82
CA LYS A 155 11.02 1.39 0.27
C LYS A 155 12.03 0.47 0.94
N ARG A 156 11.66 -0.14 2.06
CA ARG A 156 12.55 -0.97 2.88
C ARG A 156 12.48 -2.44 2.48
N ASP A 157 13.61 -3.12 2.51
CA ASP A 157 13.74 -4.53 2.19
C ASP A 157 13.96 -5.43 3.41
N ASP A 158 14.23 -4.84 4.58
CA ASP A 158 14.51 -5.55 5.82
C ASP A 158 13.27 -5.81 6.69
N VAL A 159 12.08 -5.35 6.28
CA VAL A 159 10.84 -5.52 7.04
C VAL A 159 10.32 -6.95 6.89
N ALA A 160 10.33 -7.70 7.99
CA ALA A 160 9.82 -9.06 8.09
C ALA A 160 8.30 -9.12 8.30
N GLY A 161 7.73 -8.11 8.95
CA GLY A 161 6.30 -8.03 9.24
C GLY A 161 5.92 -6.70 9.88
N MET A 162 4.62 -6.48 10.02
CA MET A 162 4.08 -5.28 10.64
C MET A 162 3.03 -5.63 11.69
N ILE A 163 3.08 -4.92 12.82
CA ILE A 163 2.04 -4.91 13.85
C ILE A 163 1.49 -3.49 13.90
N VAL A 164 0.21 -3.30 13.64
CA VAL A 164 -0.37 -2.00 13.35
C VAL A 164 -1.57 -1.71 14.25
N GLU A 165 -1.59 -0.55 14.89
CA GLU A 165 -2.79 0.05 15.43
C GLU A 165 -3.39 0.98 14.37
N GLY A 166 -4.65 0.75 14.03
CA GLY A 166 -5.33 1.53 12.98
C GLY A 166 -5.52 3.00 13.36
N THR A 167 -5.01 3.89 12.53
CA THR A 167 -5.15 5.35 12.68
C THR A 167 -6.58 5.76 12.31
N LYS A 168 -7.31 6.45 13.22
CA LYS A 168 -8.70 6.88 13.00
C LYS A 168 -9.59 5.76 12.43
N SER A 169 -9.48 4.57 12.97
CA SER A 169 -10.09 3.33 12.44
C SER A 169 -11.62 3.37 12.30
N GLY A 170 -12.32 4.29 12.98
CA GLY A 170 -13.75 4.53 12.81
C GLY A 170 -14.13 5.40 11.60
N LEU A 171 -13.17 5.83 10.77
CA LEU A 171 -13.37 6.67 9.60
C LEU A 171 -12.79 5.99 8.35
N PRO A 172 -13.31 6.30 7.13
CA PRO A 172 -12.70 5.84 5.90
C PRO A 172 -11.22 6.22 5.81
N ASN A 173 -10.36 5.24 5.55
CA ASN A 173 -8.91 5.47 5.48
C ASN A 173 -8.44 5.52 4.02
N PRO A 174 -7.91 6.66 3.54
CA PRO A 174 -7.39 6.80 2.17
C PRO A 174 -6.07 6.03 1.95
N ASN A 175 -5.45 5.47 3.00
CA ASN A 175 -4.17 4.79 2.92
C ASN A 175 -4.28 3.27 2.75
N LEU A 176 -5.50 2.70 2.62
CA LEU A 176 -5.70 1.24 2.52
C LEU A 176 -4.91 0.62 1.38
N GLU A 177 -4.77 1.32 0.25
CA GLU A 177 -3.96 0.83 -0.88
C GLU A 177 -2.48 0.64 -0.53
N LEU A 178 -1.91 1.47 0.34
CA LEU A 178 -0.53 1.32 0.79
C LEU A 178 -0.35 0.04 1.63
N TYR A 179 -1.35 -0.31 2.45
CA TYR A 179 -1.36 -1.59 3.17
C TYR A 179 -1.45 -2.77 2.20
N ARG A 180 -2.32 -2.71 1.17
CA ARG A 180 -2.41 -3.75 0.13
C ARG A 180 -1.09 -3.92 -0.60
N HIS A 181 -0.39 -2.84 -0.92
CA HIS A 181 0.94 -2.90 -1.53
C HIS A 181 1.98 -3.59 -0.63
N LEU A 182 1.97 -3.33 0.67
CA LEU A 182 2.84 -4.03 1.63
C LEU A 182 2.49 -5.53 1.69
N MET A 183 1.21 -5.88 1.68
CA MET A 183 0.76 -7.28 1.63
C MET A 183 1.19 -7.97 0.33
N MET A 184 1.11 -7.30 -0.82
CA MET A 184 1.61 -7.83 -2.11
C MET A 184 3.12 -8.09 -2.07
N ARG A 185 3.90 -7.30 -1.35
CA ARG A 185 5.32 -7.58 -1.06
C ARG A 185 5.52 -8.74 -0.08
N LYS A 186 4.46 -9.45 0.31
CA LYS A 186 4.48 -10.55 1.28
C LYS A 186 5.03 -10.12 2.65
N ILE A 187 4.71 -8.90 3.06
CA ILE A 187 4.93 -8.43 4.42
C ILE A 187 3.68 -8.77 5.22
N PRO A 188 3.76 -9.73 6.18
CA PRO A 188 2.62 -10.08 7.02
C PRO A 188 2.17 -8.88 7.84
N LEU A 189 0.85 -8.68 7.93
CA LEU A 189 0.22 -7.67 8.78
C LEU A 189 -0.57 -8.34 9.90
N LEU A 190 -0.47 -7.75 11.09
CA LEU A 190 -1.32 -8.02 12.24
C LEU A 190 -1.82 -6.70 12.79
N PHE A 191 -3.14 -6.52 12.91
CA PHE A 191 -3.68 -5.38 13.65
C PHE A 191 -3.83 -5.69 15.14
N PHE A 192 -3.64 -4.67 15.97
CA PHE A 192 -3.93 -4.74 17.39
C PHE A 192 -4.72 -3.52 17.85
N ASN A 193 -5.51 -3.65 18.89
CA ASN A 193 -6.38 -2.64 19.47
C ASN A 193 -7.48 -2.16 18.49
N THR A 194 -7.10 -1.60 17.36
CA THR A 194 -7.99 -1.12 16.29
C THR A 194 -7.53 -1.62 14.93
N TYR A 195 -8.46 -1.79 13.99
CA TYR A 195 -8.19 -2.36 12.66
C TYR A 195 -9.08 -1.72 11.60
N TYR A 196 -8.81 -2.05 10.32
CA TYR A 196 -9.64 -1.66 9.18
C TYR A 196 -10.37 -2.88 8.63
N PRO A 197 -11.72 -2.93 8.72
CA PRO A 197 -12.50 -4.07 8.24
C PRO A 197 -12.32 -4.37 6.75
N GLU A 198 -11.94 -3.36 5.94
CA GLU A 198 -11.70 -3.48 4.51
C GLU A 198 -10.41 -4.24 4.15
N LEU A 199 -9.58 -4.53 5.16
CA LEU A 199 -8.39 -5.37 5.02
C LEU A 199 -8.65 -6.71 5.71
N GLU A 200 -8.70 -7.77 4.94
CA GLU A 200 -8.87 -9.15 5.44
C GLU A 200 -7.55 -9.67 6.04
N VAL A 201 -7.16 -9.14 7.20
CA VAL A 201 -5.93 -9.52 7.92
C VAL A 201 -6.23 -9.88 9.36
N PRO A 202 -5.39 -10.72 10.01
CA PRO A 202 -5.54 -11.04 11.43
C PRO A 202 -5.52 -9.78 12.29
N HIS A 203 -6.33 -9.79 13.35
CA HIS A 203 -6.34 -8.72 14.34
C HIS A 203 -6.58 -9.25 15.75
N VAL A 204 -6.06 -8.51 16.74
CA VAL A 204 -6.30 -8.70 18.18
C VAL A 204 -6.91 -7.42 18.71
N SER A 205 -8.19 -7.45 19.07
CA SER A 205 -8.91 -6.31 19.61
C SER A 205 -9.75 -6.71 20.81
N LEU A 206 -10.16 -5.74 21.62
CA LEU A 206 -11.14 -5.95 22.67
C LEU A 206 -12.51 -6.21 22.03
N ASN A 207 -13.32 -7.06 22.69
CA ASN A 207 -14.72 -7.25 22.30
C ASN A 207 -15.59 -6.14 22.95
N ASP A 208 -15.42 -4.91 22.45
CA ASP A 208 -16.08 -3.73 22.99
C ASP A 208 -17.61 -3.82 22.91
N ALA A 209 -18.13 -4.43 21.85
CA ALA A 209 -19.57 -4.61 21.69
C ALA A 209 -20.17 -5.50 22.78
N ASP A 210 -19.52 -6.62 23.10
CA ASP A 210 -19.97 -7.56 24.13
C ASP A 210 -19.78 -6.96 25.55
N THR A 211 -18.73 -6.18 25.72
CA THR A 211 -18.44 -5.47 26.98
C THR A 211 -19.47 -4.35 27.23
N ALA A 212 -19.78 -3.56 26.21
CA ALA A 212 -20.79 -2.50 26.31
C ALA A 212 -22.22 -3.07 26.52
N TYR A 213 -22.52 -4.26 25.98
CA TYR A 213 -23.81 -4.90 26.18
C TYR A 213 -23.99 -5.46 27.59
N LYS A 214 -22.89 -5.80 28.28
CA LYS A 214 -22.88 -6.36 29.65
C LYS A 214 -22.74 -5.30 30.74
N ALA A 215 -22.44 -4.05 30.39
CA ALA A 215 -22.31 -2.91 31.32
C ALA A 215 -23.65 -2.22 31.58
#